data_7716a4487cf716e102856fe8737b516e
#
_entry.id   7716a4487cf716e102856fe8737b516e
#
_cell.length_a   1.000
_cell.length_b   1.000
_cell.length_c   1.000
_cell.angle_alpha   90.00
_cell.angle_beta   90.00
_cell.angle_gamma   90.00
#
_symmetry.space_group_name_H-M   'P 1'
#
loop_
_entity.id
_entity.type
_entity.pdbx_description
1 polymer ?
#
loop_
_entity_poly.entity_id
_entity_poly.type
_entity_poly.pdbx_seq_one_letter_code
_entity_poly.pdbx_strand_id
1 'polypeptide(L)'
;MSPMRRFLLGLALVTTAVPAIAQDGKVPYWASIRAEEVNMRVGPGEDYRIVWVYRRAHLPMKVLRMKEGWRFVEDPDGARGWVLARFLTRERGAFVKGTEPVAMRERGAAEGKLLWRLAPGVVGLLGDCASGWCQFNVGPRQGYVEQSRLWGAEEL
;
A
#
# COMPACT_ATOMS: atom_id res chain seq x y z
N MET A 1 48.77 -39.58 -47.87
CA MET A 1 48.10 -39.65 -46.55
C MET A 1 48.02 -38.22 -45.98
N SER A 2 46.86 -37.58 -46.15
CA SER A 2 46.63 -36.22 -45.73
C SER A 2 45.81 -36.22 -44.42
N PRO A 3 46.17 -35.48 -43.36
CA PRO A 3 45.35 -35.36 -42.15
C PRO A 3 44.27 -34.28 -42.32
N MET A 4 43.08 -34.70 -42.09
CA MET A 4 41.84 -33.93 -42.14
C MET A 4 41.79 -32.94 -40.94
N ARG A 5 41.89 -31.64 -41.19
CA ARG A 5 41.72 -30.57 -40.20
C ARG A 5 40.23 -30.44 -39.89
N ARG A 6 39.86 -30.80 -38.65
CA ARG A 6 38.52 -30.51 -38.09
C ARG A 6 38.47 -29.04 -37.62
N PHE A 7 37.67 -28.23 -38.31
CA PHE A 7 37.30 -26.90 -37.82
C PHE A 7 36.16 -27.07 -36.81
N LEU A 8 36.45 -26.71 -35.55
CA LEU A 8 35.43 -26.53 -34.52
C LEU A 8 34.88 -25.09 -34.65
N LEU A 9 33.64 -24.95 -35.12
CA LEU A 9 32.91 -23.71 -35.06
C LEU A 9 32.43 -23.53 -33.60
N GLY A 10 33.03 -22.60 -32.89
CA GLY A 10 32.55 -22.16 -31.60
C GLY A 10 31.33 -21.23 -31.77
N LEU A 11 30.17 -21.71 -31.33
CA LEU A 11 28.93 -20.91 -31.27
C LEU A 11 29.00 -20.01 -30.06
N ALA A 12 29.29 -18.69 -30.25
CA ALA A 12 29.24 -17.71 -29.22
C ALA A 12 27.78 -17.36 -28.89
N LEU A 13 27.31 -17.76 -27.70
CA LEU A 13 26.01 -17.33 -27.19
C LEU A 13 26.11 -15.86 -26.75
N VAL A 14 25.54 -14.98 -27.57
CA VAL A 14 25.36 -13.57 -27.20
C VAL A 14 24.13 -13.48 -26.29
N THR A 15 24.33 -13.39 -24.97
CA THR A 15 23.26 -13.10 -24.03
C THR A 15 22.94 -11.60 -24.09
N THR A 16 21.85 -11.24 -24.75
CA THR A 16 21.30 -9.88 -24.72
C THR A 16 20.66 -9.65 -23.33
N ALA A 17 21.29 -8.83 -22.51
CA ALA A 17 20.66 -8.33 -21.29
C ALA A 17 19.50 -7.42 -21.68
N VAL A 18 18.27 -7.86 -21.43
CA VAL A 18 17.06 -7.04 -21.56
C VAL A 18 17.10 -6.03 -20.41
N PRO A 19 17.09 -4.70 -20.67
CA PRO A 19 16.98 -3.73 -19.59
C PRO A 19 15.66 -3.97 -18.88
N ALA A 20 15.70 -4.19 -17.55
CA ALA A 20 14.51 -4.19 -16.72
C ALA A 20 13.91 -2.77 -16.77
N ILE A 21 12.84 -2.59 -17.52
CA ILE A 21 12.03 -1.38 -17.49
C ILE A 21 11.48 -1.35 -16.08
N ALA A 22 11.99 -0.39 -15.25
CA ALA A 22 11.36 -0.07 -13.98
C ALA A 22 9.90 0.28 -14.31
N GLN A 23 8.96 -0.57 -13.88
CA GLN A 23 7.54 -0.28 -14.01
C GLN A 23 7.29 0.94 -13.10
N ASP A 24 7.23 2.13 -13.68
CA ASP A 24 6.63 3.29 -13.03
C ASP A 24 5.25 2.84 -12.53
N GLY A 25 5.12 2.74 -11.20
CA GLY A 25 4.01 2.07 -10.57
C GLY A 25 2.68 2.61 -11.10
N LYS A 26 1.89 1.70 -11.68
CA LYS A 26 0.54 2.00 -12.19
C LYS A 26 -0.27 2.63 -11.06
N VAL A 27 -0.88 3.78 -11.31
CA VAL A 27 -1.86 4.42 -10.40
C VAL A 27 -3.28 4.04 -10.85
N PRO A 28 -4.27 3.99 -9.94
CA PRO A 28 -4.12 4.21 -8.50
C PRO A 28 -3.50 3.00 -7.77
N TYR A 29 -2.94 3.26 -6.58
CA TYR A 29 -2.48 2.20 -5.69
C TYR A 29 -2.56 2.60 -4.23
N TRP A 30 -2.60 1.60 -3.34
CA TRP A 30 -2.57 1.82 -1.91
C TRP A 30 -1.15 1.98 -1.38
N ALA A 31 -0.97 2.96 -0.50
CA ALA A 31 0.20 3.17 0.33
C ALA A 31 -0.26 3.47 1.75
N SER A 32 0.66 3.54 2.70
CA SER A 32 0.37 4.03 4.04
C SER A 32 1.49 4.92 4.56
N ILE A 33 1.18 5.75 5.54
CA ILE A 33 2.15 6.62 6.20
C ILE A 33 3.10 5.78 7.05
N ARG A 34 4.42 5.96 6.85
CA ARG A 34 5.47 5.33 7.65
C ARG A 34 6.21 6.28 8.59
N ALA A 35 6.02 7.59 8.43
CA ALA A 35 6.66 8.61 9.23
C ALA A 35 5.75 9.06 10.39
N GLU A 36 6.34 9.62 11.43
CA GLU A 36 5.60 10.16 12.58
C GLU A 36 4.80 11.41 12.22
N GLU A 37 5.32 12.22 11.29
CA GLU A 37 4.65 13.42 10.79
C GLU A 37 4.80 13.54 9.28
N VAL A 38 3.70 13.83 8.59
CA VAL A 38 3.65 14.02 7.14
C VAL A 38 2.83 15.24 6.78
N ASN A 39 3.44 16.15 6.05
CA ASN A 39 2.77 17.34 5.50
C ASN A 39 2.13 17.00 4.15
N MET A 40 0.84 17.28 4.02
CA MET A 40 0.14 17.31 2.74
C MET A 40 0.07 18.76 2.24
N ARG A 41 0.42 18.96 0.96
CA ARG A 41 0.54 20.28 0.33
C ARG A 41 -0.36 20.42 -0.88
N VAL A 42 -0.62 21.67 -1.28
CA VAL A 42 -1.43 21.97 -2.48
C VAL A 42 -0.71 21.63 -3.79
N GLY A 43 0.61 21.48 -3.78
CA GLY A 43 1.43 21.18 -4.94
C GLY A 43 2.64 20.31 -4.62
N PRO A 44 3.29 19.75 -5.67
CA PRO A 44 4.42 18.83 -5.54
C PRO A 44 5.75 19.60 -5.38
N GLY A 45 5.98 20.17 -4.20
CA GLY A 45 7.18 20.91 -3.83
C GLY A 45 7.12 21.41 -2.40
N GLU A 46 8.27 21.64 -1.80
CA GLU A 46 8.37 22.09 -0.41
C GLU A 46 7.91 23.54 -0.22
N ASP A 47 7.92 24.35 -1.28
CA ASP A 47 7.45 25.73 -1.28
C ASP A 47 5.92 25.88 -1.32
N TYR A 48 5.22 24.78 -1.66
CA TYR A 48 3.76 24.81 -1.66
C TYR A 48 3.19 24.77 -0.25
N ARG A 49 2.10 25.52 -0.05
CA ARG A 49 1.40 25.63 1.22
C ARG A 49 0.94 24.27 1.75
N ILE A 50 1.19 24.03 3.03
CA ILE A 50 0.67 22.86 3.76
C ILE A 50 -0.83 23.06 3.98
N VAL A 51 -1.62 22.04 3.65
CA VAL A 51 -3.08 22.01 3.87
C VAL A 51 -3.46 21.08 5.00
N TRP A 52 -2.64 20.08 5.29
CA TRP A 52 -2.87 19.14 6.37
C TRP A 52 -1.56 18.58 6.93
N VAL A 53 -1.58 18.18 8.20
CA VAL A 53 -0.45 17.52 8.88
C VAL A 53 -0.96 16.22 9.50
N TYR A 54 -0.45 15.11 9.03
CA TYR A 54 -0.78 13.79 9.56
C TYR A 54 0.23 13.38 10.63
N ARG A 55 -0.26 12.87 11.76
CA ARG A 55 0.55 12.32 12.86
C ARG A 55 0.07 10.91 13.23
N ARG A 56 -0.21 10.09 12.22
CA ARG A 56 -0.72 8.74 12.42
C ARG A 56 -0.01 7.76 11.49
N ALA A 57 0.85 6.91 12.05
CA ALA A 57 1.47 5.83 11.32
C ALA A 57 0.41 4.85 10.79
N HIS A 58 0.73 4.19 9.69
CA HIS A 58 -0.11 3.21 8.97
C HIS A 58 -1.43 3.78 8.40
N LEU A 59 -1.69 5.10 8.51
CA LEU A 59 -2.86 5.70 7.87
C LEU A 59 -2.81 5.40 6.37
N PRO A 60 -3.84 4.71 5.83
CA PRO A 60 -3.87 4.40 4.41
C PRO A 60 -4.00 5.66 3.57
N MET A 61 -3.38 5.64 2.41
CA MET A 61 -3.42 6.70 1.40
C MET A 61 -3.63 6.08 0.03
N LYS A 62 -4.61 6.57 -0.70
CA LYS A 62 -4.83 6.18 -2.09
C LYS A 62 -3.99 7.09 -2.98
N VAL A 63 -2.95 6.55 -3.61
CA VAL A 63 -2.10 7.32 -4.52
C VAL A 63 -2.78 7.39 -5.88
N LEU A 64 -3.09 8.61 -6.32
CA LEU A 64 -3.83 8.88 -7.54
C LEU A 64 -2.92 9.36 -8.69
N ARG A 65 -1.81 10.03 -8.38
CA ARG A 65 -0.82 10.52 -9.35
C ARG A 65 0.58 10.51 -8.74
N MET A 66 1.57 10.47 -9.61
CA MET A 66 2.98 10.56 -9.23
C MET A 66 3.63 11.70 -10.00
N LYS A 67 4.51 12.44 -9.35
CA LYS A 67 5.40 13.42 -9.97
C LYS A 67 6.71 13.46 -9.21
N GLU A 68 7.78 12.95 -9.84
CA GLU A 68 9.11 12.87 -9.22
C GLU A 68 9.06 12.25 -7.81
N GLY A 69 9.61 12.91 -6.79
CA GLY A 69 9.56 12.48 -5.38
C GLY A 69 8.22 12.68 -4.66
N TRP A 70 7.14 13.08 -5.36
CA TRP A 70 5.84 13.42 -4.79
C TRP A 70 4.74 12.45 -5.23
N ARG A 71 3.75 12.28 -4.34
CA ARG A 71 2.54 11.49 -4.57
C ARG A 71 1.32 12.35 -4.30
N PHE A 72 0.41 12.42 -5.28
CA PHE A 72 -0.91 13.00 -5.07
C PHE A 72 -1.80 11.93 -4.47
N VAL A 73 -2.24 12.16 -3.26
CA VAL A 73 -2.96 11.17 -2.46
C VAL A 73 -4.37 11.64 -2.09
N GLU A 74 -5.22 10.67 -1.76
CA GLU A 74 -6.49 10.86 -1.09
C GLU A 74 -6.44 10.12 0.25
N ASP A 75 -6.92 10.76 1.30
CA ASP A 75 -7.04 10.18 2.63
C ASP A 75 -8.42 9.55 2.87
N PRO A 76 -8.66 8.88 4.02
CA PRO A 76 -9.96 8.27 4.34
C PRO A 76 -11.14 9.24 4.39
N ASP A 77 -10.90 10.52 4.66
CA ASP A 77 -11.94 11.56 4.74
C ASP A 77 -12.17 12.26 3.39
N GLY A 78 -11.46 11.83 2.33
CA GLY A 78 -11.54 12.36 0.98
C GLY A 78 -10.70 13.61 0.74
N ALA A 79 -9.87 14.03 1.70
CA ALA A 79 -8.93 15.13 1.50
C ALA A 79 -7.82 14.72 0.53
N ARG A 80 -7.45 15.63 -0.38
CA ARG A 80 -6.47 15.37 -1.44
C ARG A 80 -5.35 16.38 -1.44
N GLY A 81 -4.14 15.92 -1.71
CA GLY A 81 -2.96 16.76 -1.85
C GLY A 81 -1.70 15.98 -2.12
N TRP A 82 -0.57 16.68 -2.09
CA TRP A 82 0.74 16.13 -2.40
C TRP A 82 1.52 15.84 -1.12
N VAL A 83 2.07 14.63 -1.04
CA VAL A 83 2.96 14.20 0.02
C VAL A 83 4.27 13.68 -0.56
N LEU A 84 5.37 13.79 0.19
CA LEU A 84 6.67 13.23 -0.22
C LEU A 84 6.61 11.71 -0.21
N ALA A 85 7.03 11.09 -1.31
CA ALA A 85 7.01 9.64 -1.49
C ALA A 85 7.81 8.89 -0.41
N ARG A 86 8.91 9.48 0.08
CA ARG A 86 9.76 8.88 1.13
C ARG A 86 9.04 8.65 2.47
N PHE A 87 7.91 9.33 2.71
CA PHE A 87 7.09 9.17 3.92
C PHE A 87 5.98 8.12 3.77
N LEU A 88 5.88 7.51 2.60
CA LEU A 88 4.94 6.45 2.30
C LEU A 88 5.64 5.09 2.18
N THR A 89 4.89 4.04 2.47
CA THR A 89 5.30 2.64 2.27
C THR A 89 4.22 1.89 1.49
N ARG A 90 4.60 0.75 0.89
CA ARG A 90 3.66 -0.20 0.26
C ARG A 90 3.07 -1.18 1.28
N GLU A 91 3.57 -1.20 2.51
CA GLU A 91 2.90 -1.93 3.58
C GLU A 91 1.48 -1.38 3.74
N ARG A 92 0.51 -2.25 3.64
CA ARG A 92 -0.89 -1.82 3.60
C ARG A 92 -1.41 -1.50 5.00
N GLY A 93 -1.90 -0.29 5.16
CA GLY A 93 -2.74 0.09 6.28
C GLY A 93 -4.21 0.04 5.90
N ALA A 94 -5.08 0.04 6.90
CA ALA A 94 -6.51 0.26 6.71
C ALA A 94 -7.08 1.11 7.84
N PHE A 95 -8.22 1.73 7.54
CA PHE A 95 -8.95 2.65 8.41
C PHE A 95 -10.39 2.14 8.59
N VAL A 96 -10.85 2.03 9.82
CA VAL A 96 -12.22 1.58 10.14
C VAL A 96 -13.23 2.66 9.75
N LYS A 97 -14.07 2.36 8.76
CA LYS A 97 -15.12 3.23 8.21
C LYS A 97 -16.37 3.26 9.07
N GLY A 98 -17.20 4.29 8.84
CA GLY A 98 -18.54 4.42 9.38
C GLY A 98 -18.59 5.14 10.72
N THR A 99 -19.75 5.08 11.37
CA THR A 99 -20.05 5.76 12.63
C THR A 99 -20.21 4.81 13.81
N GLU A 100 -20.37 3.51 13.51
CA GLU A 100 -20.58 2.47 14.52
C GLU A 100 -19.34 1.60 14.72
N PRO A 101 -19.10 1.08 15.94
CA PRO A 101 -18.03 0.16 16.20
C PRO A 101 -18.10 -1.09 15.34
N VAL A 102 -16.96 -1.58 14.88
CA VAL A 102 -16.81 -2.73 14.00
C VAL A 102 -16.27 -3.92 14.78
N ALA A 103 -16.82 -5.10 14.55
CA ALA A 103 -16.37 -6.32 15.20
C ALA A 103 -15.05 -6.80 14.61
N MET A 104 -14.07 -7.07 15.47
CA MET A 104 -12.88 -7.87 15.15
C MET A 104 -13.08 -9.27 15.72
N ARG A 105 -12.94 -10.29 14.88
CA ARG A 105 -13.25 -11.68 15.22
C ARG A 105 -12.02 -12.57 15.16
N GLU A 106 -12.09 -13.72 15.80
CA GLU A 106 -11.01 -14.73 15.82
C GLU A 106 -10.76 -15.34 14.44
N ARG A 107 -11.80 -15.43 13.60
CA ARG A 107 -11.74 -15.95 12.23
C ARG A 107 -12.60 -15.11 11.30
N GLY A 108 -12.30 -15.18 10.00
CA GLY A 108 -13.01 -14.43 8.95
C GLY A 108 -14.39 -15.00 8.65
N ALA A 109 -15.29 -14.96 9.60
CA ALA A 109 -16.68 -15.42 9.48
C ALA A 109 -17.58 -14.70 10.49
N ALA A 110 -18.86 -14.52 10.15
CA ALA A 110 -19.84 -13.84 11.01
C ALA A 110 -20.04 -14.55 12.37
N GLU A 111 -19.90 -15.88 12.37
CA GLU A 111 -20.00 -16.75 13.57
C GLU A 111 -18.67 -16.85 14.33
N GLY A 112 -17.60 -16.24 13.85
CA GLY A 112 -16.31 -16.17 14.55
C GLY A 112 -16.48 -15.48 15.90
N LYS A 113 -15.80 -16.00 16.94
CA LYS A 113 -15.80 -15.40 18.26
C LYS A 113 -15.41 -13.92 18.19
N LEU A 114 -16.21 -13.06 18.82
CA LEU A 114 -15.87 -11.64 18.97
C LEU A 114 -14.66 -11.50 19.89
N LEU A 115 -13.61 -10.86 19.40
CA LEU A 115 -12.42 -10.53 20.17
C LEU A 115 -12.46 -9.09 20.68
N TRP A 116 -12.74 -8.15 19.77
CA TRP A 116 -12.72 -6.71 20.04
C TRP A 116 -13.82 -5.98 19.28
N ARG A 117 -14.19 -4.81 19.77
CA ARG A 117 -14.96 -3.82 19.00
C ARG A 117 -14.04 -2.64 18.70
N LEU A 118 -13.86 -2.37 17.43
CA LEU A 118 -13.03 -1.26 16.94
C LEU A 118 -13.88 -0.03 16.71
N ALA A 119 -13.51 1.08 17.32
CA ALA A 119 -14.18 2.35 17.06
C ALA A 119 -13.95 2.82 15.61
N PRO A 120 -14.88 3.61 15.03
CA PRO A 120 -14.63 4.33 13.80
C PRO A 120 -13.33 5.12 13.87
N GLY A 121 -12.60 5.18 12.77
CA GLY A 121 -11.32 5.90 12.69
C GLY A 121 -10.12 5.12 13.22
N VAL A 122 -10.27 3.93 13.76
CA VAL A 122 -9.13 3.08 14.14
C VAL A 122 -8.32 2.71 12.90
N VAL A 123 -6.99 2.88 13.00
CA VAL A 123 -6.02 2.55 11.96
C VAL A 123 -5.18 1.35 12.40
N GLY A 124 -4.90 0.45 11.48
CA GLY A 124 -4.05 -0.70 11.71
C GLY A 124 -3.42 -1.22 10.42
N LEU A 125 -2.60 -2.23 10.57
CA LEU A 125 -1.99 -2.96 9.45
C LEU A 125 -2.99 -3.95 8.85
N LEU A 126 -3.09 -3.94 7.54
CA LEU A 126 -3.93 -4.83 6.76
C LEU A 126 -3.11 -6.02 6.30
N GLY A 127 -3.56 -7.23 6.64
CA GLY A 127 -3.03 -8.47 6.10
C GLY A 127 -3.87 -8.99 4.93
N ASP A 128 -3.89 -10.31 4.76
CA ASP A 128 -4.60 -10.96 3.67
C ASP A 128 -6.12 -10.82 3.80
N CYS A 129 -6.77 -10.59 2.65
CA CYS A 129 -8.22 -10.55 2.54
C CYS A 129 -8.71 -11.76 1.74
N ALA A 130 -9.72 -12.45 2.26
CA ALA A 130 -10.37 -13.56 1.58
C ALA A 130 -11.85 -13.64 2.00
N SER A 131 -12.73 -13.95 1.04
CA SER A 131 -14.15 -14.15 1.28
C SER A 131 -14.84 -13.01 2.04
N GLY A 132 -14.42 -11.76 1.75
CA GLY A 132 -14.99 -10.55 2.36
C GLY A 132 -14.47 -10.23 3.77
N TRP A 133 -13.44 -10.93 4.24
CA TRP A 133 -12.79 -10.70 5.53
C TRP A 133 -11.31 -10.44 5.35
N CYS A 134 -10.75 -9.53 6.15
CA CYS A 134 -9.32 -9.22 6.13
C CYS A 134 -8.70 -9.45 7.51
N GLN A 135 -7.48 -9.96 7.53
CA GLN A 135 -6.66 -9.89 8.72
C GLN A 135 -6.35 -8.41 9.01
N PHE A 136 -6.50 -8.03 10.27
CA PHE A 136 -6.32 -6.65 10.68
C PHE A 136 -5.62 -6.60 12.04
N ASN A 137 -4.54 -5.80 12.12
CA ASN A 137 -3.69 -5.72 13.29
C ASN A 137 -3.66 -4.29 13.83
N VAL A 138 -4.09 -4.11 15.07
CA VAL A 138 -4.11 -2.80 15.76
C VAL A 138 -3.22 -2.90 17.00
N GLY A 139 -1.95 -2.52 16.86
CA GLY A 139 -0.94 -2.76 17.89
C GLY A 139 -0.84 -4.27 18.20
N PRO A 140 -0.97 -4.69 19.48
CA PRO A 140 -0.90 -6.11 19.85
C PRO A 140 -2.18 -6.91 19.55
N ARG A 141 -3.27 -6.25 19.10
CA ARG A 141 -4.55 -6.89 18.83
C ARG A 141 -4.59 -7.35 17.39
N GLN A 142 -4.93 -8.62 17.19
CA GLN A 142 -5.02 -9.24 15.87
C GLN A 142 -6.35 -9.98 15.73
N GLY A 143 -6.91 -9.96 14.54
CA GLY A 143 -8.14 -10.66 14.22
C GLY A 143 -8.61 -10.39 12.80
N TYR A 144 -9.85 -10.72 12.52
CA TYR A 144 -10.47 -10.53 11.22
C TYR A 144 -11.59 -9.49 11.30
N VAL A 145 -11.62 -8.61 10.31
CA VAL A 145 -12.62 -7.55 10.14
C VAL A 145 -13.24 -7.67 8.76
N GLU A 146 -14.52 -7.40 8.64
CA GLU A 146 -15.20 -7.36 7.34
C GLU A 146 -14.51 -6.33 6.43
N GLN A 147 -14.12 -6.77 5.23
CA GLN A 147 -13.43 -5.94 4.24
C GLN A 147 -14.21 -4.67 3.91
N SER A 148 -15.53 -4.77 3.82
CA SER A 148 -16.44 -3.65 3.53
C SER A 148 -16.38 -2.53 4.58
N ARG A 149 -15.91 -2.82 5.78
CA ARG A 149 -15.78 -1.88 6.90
C ARG A 149 -14.40 -1.21 6.97
N LEU A 150 -13.50 -1.54 6.06
CA LEU A 150 -12.13 -1.04 6.02
C LEU A 150 -11.88 -0.22 4.76
N TRP A 151 -11.45 1.03 4.91
CA TRP A 151 -10.89 1.83 3.82
C TRP A 151 -9.40 1.52 3.68
N GLY A 152 -8.94 1.28 2.48
CA GLY A 152 -7.60 0.76 2.21
C GLY A 152 -7.58 -0.76 1.92
N ALA A 153 -8.70 -1.45 2.14
CA ALA A 153 -8.84 -2.88 1.88
C ALA A 153 -9.42 -3.19 0.49
N GLU A 154 -9.88 -2.18 -0.23
CA GLU A 154 -10.43 -2.33 -1.58
C GLU A 154 -9.32 -2.70 -2.59
N GLU A 155 -9.68 -3.43 -3.63
CA GLU A 155 -8.84 -3.62 -4.82
C GLU A 155 -8.89 -2.35 -5.70
N LEU A 156 -7.79 -2.04 -6.42
CA LEU A 156 -7.65 -0.86 -7.28
C LEU A 156 -7.21 -1.23 -8.69
#